data_294eed2d5c7ade2117e7df61b6817ea3
#
_entry.id   294eed2d5c7ade2117e7df61b6817ea3
#
_cell.length_a   1.000
_cell.length_b   1.000
_cell.length_c   1.000
_cell.angle_alpha   90.00
_cell.angle_beta   90.00
_cell.angle_gamma   90.00
#
_symmetry.space_group_name_H-M   'P 1'
#
loop_
_entity.id
_entity.type
_entity.pdbx_description
1 polymer ?
#
loop_
_entity_poly.entity_id
_entity_poly.type
_entity_poly.pdbx_seq_one_letter_code
_entity_poly.pdbx_strand_id
1 'polypeptide(L)'
;KNLGTSSPRHYYGADIQFKLHHGWGETEWRAEYWFGTQPGTAASTTNPGTLPNSNGQPVPTYVRHFDGVFLLFLQNIINNRHQLMVKYDWYDPNIRVHDLAIGKPGSNLTAADVKFHTLGIGYLHHLNPQTKLIFYYDFVTNEKTTLSGFQSDLKDNIFTCRIQFRF
;
A
#
# COMPACT_ATOMS: atom_id res chain seq x y z
N LYS A 1 2.54 -21.00 11.17
CA LYS A 1 2.77 -21.95 10.06
C LYS A 1 1.57 -22.88 9.92
N ASN A 2 1.12 -23.11 8.70
CA ASN A 2 0.03 -24.01 8.38
C ASN A 2 0.50 -24.97 7.28
N LEU A 3 0.43 -26.28 7.54
CA LEU A 3 0.71 -27.35 6.58
C LEU A 3 -0.58 -27.99 6.03
N GLY A 4 -1.74 -27.48 6.44
CA GLY A 4 -3.03 -27.98 5.98
C GLY A 4 -3.34 -27.61 4.52
N THR A 5 -4.34 -28.26 3.96
CA THR A 5 -4.85 -28.00 2.60
C THR A 5 -5.67 -26.70 2.49
N SER A 6 -6.00 -26.06 3.62
CA SER A 6 -6.73 -24.80 3.68
C SER A 6 -6.09 -23.85 4.70
N SER A 7 -6.14 -22.57 4.44
CA SER A 7 -5.69 -21.51 5.34
C SER A 7 -6.78 -20.44 5.47
N PRO A 8 -6.98 -19.89 6.69
CA PRO A 8 -7.96 -18.83 6.90
C PRO A 8 -7.59 -17.58 6.09
N ARG A 9 -8.60 -16.99 5.45
CA ARG A 9 -8.50 -15.74 4.71
C ARG A 9 -9.74 -14.91 4.98
N HIS A 10 -9.59 -13.79 5.67
CA HIS A 10 -10.67 -12.90 6.00
C HIS A 10 -10.24 -11.46 5.70
N TYR A 11 -11.07 -10.73 4.99
CA TYR A 11 -10.87 -9.32 4.67
C TYR A 11 -12.07 -8.54 5.15
N TYR A 12 -11.80 -7.44 5.83
CA TYR A 12 -12.77 -6.46 6.27
C TYR A 12 -12.27 -5.10 5.86
N GLY A 13 -13.18 -4.24 5.43
CA GLY A 13 -12.83 -2.89 5.04
C GLY A 13 -14.00 -1.95 5.18
N ALA A 14 -13.69 -0.68 5.27
CA ALA A 14 -14.64 0.42 5.22
C ALA A 14 -14.03 1.56 4.43
N ASP A 15 -14.86 2.28 3.69
CA ASP A 15 -14.50 3.46 2.95
C ASP A 15 -15.45 4.61 3.22
N ILE A 16 -14.95 5.84 3.06
CA ILE A 16 -15.73 7.06 3.10
C ILE A 16 -15.21 8.05 2.07
N GLN A 17 -16.13 8.71 1.39
CA GLN A 17 -15.81 9.80 0.48
C GLN A 17 -16.66 11.00 0.83
N PHE A 18 -16.03 12.16 0.91
CA PHE A 18 -16.67 13.44 1.15
C PHE A 18 -16.27 14.44 0.07
N LYS A 19 -17.25 15.15 -0.50
CA LYS A 19 -17.04 16.19 -1.50
C LYS A 19 -17.71 17.47 -1.08
N LEU A 20 -16.99 18.59 -1.18
CA LEU A 20 -17.47 19.94 -0.92
C LEU A 20 -17.27 20.81 -2.15
N HIS A 21 -18.36 21.35 -2.69
CA HIS A 21 -18.33 22.32 -3.78
C HIS A 21 -18.29 23.74 -3.21
N HIS A 22 -17.47 24.58 -3.79
CA HIS A 22 -17.32 26.00 -3.43
C HIS A 22 -17.07 26.85 -4.67
N GLY A 23 -17.09 28.20 -4.52
CA GLY A 23 -17.10 29.11 -5.66
C GLY A 23 -15.90 29.02 -6.61
N TRP A 24 -14.78 28.45 -6.20
CA TRP A 24 -13.57 28.28 -6.99
C TRP A 24 -13.21 26.82 -7.28
N GLY A 25 -14.08 25.87 -6.95
CA GLY A 25 -13.89 24.47 -7.32
C GLY A 25 -14.44 23.47 -6.32
N GLU A 26 -13.70 22.42 -6.11
CA GLU A 26 -14.08 21.28 -5.29
C GLU A 26 -12.95 20.87 -4.35
N THR A 27 -13.32 20.49 -3.13
CA THR A 27 -12.47 19.76 -2.18
C THR A 27 -13.02 18.36 -2.04
N GLU A 28 -12.17 17.36 -2.13
CA GLU A 28 -12.54 15.96 -1.96
C GLU A 28 -11.62 15.27 -0.97
N TRP A 29 -12.24 14.49 -0.07
CA TRP A 29 -11.56 13.59 0.85
C TRP A 29 -12.02 12.17 0.58
N ARG A 30 -11.08 11.24 0.53
CA ARG A 30 -11.36 9.79 0.53
C ARG A 30 -10.52 9.15 1.60
N ALA A 31 -11.13 8.20 2.31
CA ALA A 31 -10.43 7.35 3.26
C ALA A 31 -10.91 5.92 3.08
N GLU A 32 -9.98 4.98 3.15
CA GLU A 32 -10.24 3.56 3.09
C GLU A 32 -9.35 2.86 4.10
N TYR A 33 -9.91 1.91 4.84
CA TYR A 33 -9.18 1.08 5.81
C TYR A 33 -9.50 -0.39 5.58
N TRP A 34 -8.47 -1.21 5.48
CA TRP A 34 -8.57 -2.65 5.31
C TRP A 34 -7.79 -3.38 6.39
N PHE A 35 -8.35 -4.47 6.90
CA PHE A 35 -7.66 -5.35 7.83
C PHE A 35 -8.14 -6.79 7.67
N GLY A 36 -7.33 -7.72 8.15
CA GLY A 36 -7.74 -9.11 8.05
C GLY A 36 -6.63 -10.12 8.26
N THR A 37 -6.84 -11.29 7.67
CA THR A 37 -5.86 -12.37 7.63
C THR A 37 -5.58 -12.77 6.20
N GLN A 38 -4.30 -12.98 5.88
CA GLN A 38 -3.87 -13.39 4.56
C GLN A 38 -2.83 -14.52 4.65
N PRO A 39 -3.07 -15.67 4.01
CA PRO A 39 -2.05 -16.70 3.85
C PRO A 39 -1.06 -16.31 2.76
N GLY A 40 0.21 -16.59 3.00
CA GLY A 40 1.31 -16.37 2.06
C GLY A 40 2.40 -17.41 2.23
N THR A 41 3.53 -17.20 1.59
CA THR A 41 4.75 -17.99 1.84
C THR A 41 5.65 -17.28 2.86
N ALA A 42 6.78 -17.88 3.23
CA ALA A 42 7.75 -17.19 4.07
C ALA A 42 8.26 -15.88 3.41
N ALA A 43 8.44 -15.88 2.09
CA ALA A 43 9.04 -14.78 1.34
C ALA A 43 8.02 -13.86 0.65
N SER A 44 6.72 -14.15 0.72
CA SER A 44 5.69 -13.37 0.00
C SER A 44 4.37 -13.34 0.76
N THR A 45 3.73 -12.18 0.75
CA THR A 45 2.35 -11.99 1.24
C THR A 45 1.31 -12.47 0.23
N THR A 46 1.70 -12.72 -1.02
CA THR A 46 0.77 -13.19 -2.05
C THR A 46 0.23 -14.57 -1.69
N ASN A 47 -1.11 -14.69 -1.71
CA ASN A 47 -1.76 -15.97 -1.50
C ASN A 47 -1.37 -16.95 -2.62
N PRO A 48 -0.75 -18.08 -2.31
CA PRO A 48 -0.41 -19.07 -3.33
C PRO A 48 -1.68 -19.68 -3.93
N GLY A 49 -1.75 -19.75 -5.25
CA GLY A 49 -2.90 -20.32 -5.98
C GLY A 49 -3.02 -21.84 -5.81
N THR A 50 -1.93 -22.50 -5.44
CA THR A 50 -1.84 -23.94 -5.14
C THR A 50 -1.06 -24.14 -3.86
N LEU A 51 -1.17 -25.31 -3.24
CA LEU A 51 -0.36 -25.64 -2.06
C LEU A 51 1.13 -25.51 -2.40
N PRO A 52 1.88 -24.67 -1.68
CA PRO A 52 3.30 -24.53 -1.94
C PRO A 52 4.01 -25.87 -1.69
N ASN A 53 4.89 -26.27 -2.59
CA ASN A 53 5.72 -27.44 -2.40
C ASN A 53 7.17 -27.13 -2.77
N SER A 54 8.09 -27.90 -2.19
CA SER A 54 9.51 -27.90 -2.54
C SER A 54 9.95 -29.35 -2.61
N ASN A 55 10.47 -29.77 -3.78
CA ASN A 55 10.90 -31.15 -4.03
C ASN A 55 9.81 -32.19 -3.69
N GLY A 56 8.55 -31.91 -4.02
CA GLY A 56 7.43 -32.80 -3.76
C GLY A 56 6.94 -32.84 -2.31
N GLN A 57 7.51 -32.02 -1.41
CA GLN A 57 7.09 -31.92 -0.02
C GLN A 57 6.28 -30.62 0.21
N PRO A 58 5.20 -30.67 0.99
CA PRO A 58 4.45 -29.48 1.34
C PRO A 58 5.32 -28.47 2.09
N VAL A 59 5.30 -27.21 1.66
CA VAL A 59 5.93 -26.08 2.34
C VAL A 59 4.85 -25.33 3.13
N PRO A 60 5.10 -24.91 4.38
CA PRO A 60 4.09 -24.27 5.20
C PRO A 60 3.66 -22.92 4.62
N THR A 61 2.37 -22.64 4.69
CA THR A 61 1.83 -21.29 4.54
C THR A 61 1.96 -20.53 5.88
N TYR A 62 2.07 -19.21 5.76
CA TYR A 62 2.15 -18.28 6.88
C TYR A 62 0.91 -17.40 6.84
N VAL A 63 0.05 -17.52 7.86
CA VAL A 63 -1.13 -16.68 7.99
C VAL A 63 -0.73 -15.43 8.75
N ARG A 64 -0.76 -14.29 8.07
CA ARG A 64 -0.43 -12.97 8.63
C ARG A 64 -1.70 -12.20 8.91
N HIS A 65 -1.69 -11.39 9.95
CA HIS A 65 -2.73 -10.39 10.22
C HIS A 65 -2.22 -9.07 9.67
N PHE A 66 -2.93 -8.52 8.72
CA PHE A 66 -2.54 -7.29 8.05
C PHE A 66 -3.51 -6.16 8.32
N ASP A 67 -3.04 -4.95 8.19
CA ASP A 67 -3.87 -3.77 7.98
C ASP A 67 -3.27 -2.83 6.93
N GLY A 68 -4.12 -1.92 6.45
CA GLY A 68 -3.71 -0.88 5.53
C GLY A 68 -4.73 0.24 5.47
N VAL A 69 -4.23 1.43 5.20
CA VAL A 69 -5.03 2.65 5.04
C VAL A 69 -4.66 3.32 3.73
N PHE A 70 -5.65 3.98 3.15
CA PHE A 70 -5.51 4.91 2.06
C PHE A 70 -6.26 6.19 2.42
N LEU A 71 -5.56 7.33 2.47
CA LEU A 71 -6.13 8.64 2.65
C LEU A 71 -5.79 9.49 1.45
N LEU A 72 -6.78 10.13 0.85
CA LEU A 72 -6.60 11.00 -0.30
C LEU A 72 -7.32 12.33 -0.08
N PHE A 73 -6.59 13.41 -0.31
CA PHE A 73 -7.08 14.77 -0.35
C PHE A 73 -6.89 15.34 -1.75
N LEU A 74 -7.94 15.88 -2.33
CA LEU A 74 -7.92 16.56 -3.61
C LEU A 74 -8.50 17.96 -3.43
N GLN A 75 -7.83 18.98 -3.96
CA GLN A 75 -8.21 20.37 -3.83
C GLN A 75 -8.00 21.12 -5.14
N ASN A 76 -9.05 21.73 -5.67
CA ASN A 76 -8.87 22.75 -6.70
C ASN A 76 -8.20 23.99 -6.09
N ILE A 77 -7.13 24.50 -6.71
CA ILE A 77 -6.28 25.55 -6.10
C ILE A 77 -6.38 26.92 -6.76
N ILE A 78 -6.70 27.00 -8.04
CA ILE A 78 -6.85 28.27 -8.78
C ILE A 78 -8.24 28.33 -9.41
N ASN A 79 -8.63 27.23 -10.04
CA ASN A 79 -9.91 27.00 -10.70
C ASN A 79 -10.06 25.48 -10.93
N ASN A 80 -11.13 25.07 -11.59
CA ASN A 80 -11.42 23.64 -11.85
C ASN A 80 -10.39 22.92 -12.73
N ARG A 81 -9.42 23.64 -13.32
CA ARG A 81 -8.37 23.02 -14.14
C ARG A 81 -7.13 22.64 -13.35
N HIS A 82 -6.94 23.19 -12.16
CA HIS A 82 -5.74 23.03 -11.35
C HIS A 82 -6.10 22.35 -10.04
N GLN A 83 -5.58 21.16 -9.82
CA GLN A 83 -5.90 20.38 -8.63
C GLN A 83 -4.62 19.91 -7.95
N LEU A 84 -4.52 20.18 -6.66
CA LEU A 84 -3.54 19.59 -5.77
C LEU A 84 -4.05 18.23 -5.29
N MET A 85 -3.16 17.26 -5.17
CA MET A 85 -3.41 15.95 -4.60
C MET A 85 -2.40 15.69 -3.49
N VAL A 86 -2.90 15.26 -2.33
CA VAL A 86 -2.09 14.72 -1.24
C VAL A 86 -2.63 13.36 -0.87
N LYS A 87 -1.79 12.36 -0.87
CA LYS A 87 -2.12 10.99 -0.51
C LYS A 87 -1.24 10.55 0.67
N TYR A 88 -1.80 9.81 1.60
CA TYR A 88 -1.05 9.07 2.58
C TYR A 88 -1.59 7.66 2.68
N ASP A 89 -0.73 6.68 2.58
CA ASP A 89 -1.10 5.29 2.76
C ASP A 89 -0.04 4.53 3.56
N TRP A 90 -0.47 3.47 4.22
CA TRP A 90 0.41 2.45 4.74
C TRP A 90 -0.15 1.07 4.46
N TYR A 91 0.73 0.11 4.44
CA TYR A 91 0.41 -1.30 4.47
C TYR A 91 1.34 -2.04 5.43
N ASP A 92 0.73 -2.64 6.45
CA ASP A 92 1.40 -3.51 7.41
C ASP A 92 0.99 -4.95 7.13
N PRO A 93 1.86 -5.76 6.52
CA PRO A 93 1.53 -7.14 6.17
C PRO A 93 1.41 -8.05 7.39
N ASN A 94 1.94 -7.67 8.56
CA ASN A 94 1.94 -8.47 9.76
C ASN A 94 1.96 -7.63 11.05
N ILE A 95 0.83 -7.08 11.43
CA ILE A 95 0.65 -6.22 12.60
C ILE A 95 1.03 -6.86 13.95
N ARG A 96 1.41 -8.13 13.96
CA ARG A 96 1.86 -8.85 15.17
C ARG A 96 3.37 -8.79 15.40
N VAL A 97 4.10 -8.24 14.46
CA VAL A 97 5.57 -8.12 14.54
C VAL A 97 5.99 -6.73 14.08
N HIS A 98 7.06 -6.20 14.64
CA HIS A 98 7.53 -4.85 14.37
C HIS A 98 9.05 -4.76 14.45
N ASP A 99 9.60 -3.82 13.70
CA ASP A 99 10.96 -3.31 13.81
C ASP A 99 12.03 -4.40 13.86
N LEU A 100 12.83 -4.36 14.91
CA LEU A 100 13.98 -5.22 15.11
C LEU A 100 13.63 -6.71 15.35
N ALA A 101 12.35 -7.07 15.44
CA ALA A 101 11.94 -8.48 15.48
C ALA A 101 12.06 -9.15 14.11
N ILE A 102 11.89 -8.35 13.03
CA ILE A 102 11.97 -8.82 11.64
C ILE A 102 13.45 -9.04 11.28
N GLY A 103 13.77 -10.22 10.76
CA GLY A 103 15.11 -10.60 10.35
C GLY A 103 16.00 -11.15 11.47
N LYS A 104 15.52 -11.27 12.74
CA LYS A 104 16.27 -11.95 13.79
C LYS A 104 16.52 -13.41 13.43
N PRO A 105 17.72 -13.95 13.72
CA PRO A 105 17.99 -15.38 13.54
C PRO A 105 16.93 -16.25 14.22
N GLY A 106 16.38 -17.20 13.51
CA GLY A 106 15.35 -18.14 14.02
C GLY A 106 13.92 -17.57 14.05
N SER A 107 13.68 -16.30 13.75
CA SER A 107 12.33 -15.71 13.74
C SER A 107 11.46 -16.22 12.57
N ASN A 108 12.06 -16.61 11.45
CA ASN A 108 11.41 -16.87 10.16
C ASN A 108 10.61 -15.65 9.61
N LEU A 109 10.89 -14.44 10.10
CA LEU A 109 10.33 -13.20 9.60
C LEU A 109 11.23 -12.63 8.51
N THR A 110 10.63 -12.15 7.44
CA THR A 110 11.33 -11.79 6.20
C THR A 110 10.87 -10.42 5.68
N ALA A 111 11.31 -10.02 4.51
CA ALA A 111 10.84 -8.83 3.82
C ALA A 111 9.31 -8.83 3.57
N ALA A 112 8.66 -10.00 3.59
CA ALA A 112 7.21 -10.12 3.51
C ALA A 112 6.46 -9.66 4.77
N ASP A 113 7.18 -9.34 5.84
CA ASP A 113 6.60 -8.86 7.11
C ASP A 113 6.88 -7.37 7.32
N VAL A 114 7.63 -6.71 6.43
CA VAL A 114 8.04 -5.30 6.53
C VAL A 114 6.88 -4.36 6.20
N LYS A 115 6.63 -3.40 7.06
CA LYS A 115 5.64 -2.34 6.87
C LYS A 115 6.17 -1.22 5.99
N PHE A 116 5.30 -0.66 5.14
CA PHE A 116 5.58 0.48 4.29
C PHE A 116 4.57 1.61 4.52
N HIS A 117 5.06 2.84 4.35
CA HIS A 117 4.26 4.06 4.32
C HIS A 117 4.58 4.85 3.06
N THR A 118 3.61 5.55 2.52
CA THR A 118 3.82 6.41 1.37
C THR A 118 3.12 7.75 1.59
N LEU A 119 3.88 8.84 1.49
CA LEU A 119 3.32 10.19 1.35
C LEU A 119 3.44 10.60 -0.12
N GLY A 120 2.31 10.77 -0.79
CA GLY A 120 2.27 11.21 -2.17
C GLY A 120 1.81 12.66 -2.30
N ILE A 121 2.50 13.45 -3.11
CA ILE A 121 2.11 14.82 -3.43
C ILE A 121 2.02 14.93 -4.95
N GLY A 122 0.91 15.46 -5.45
CA GLY A 122 0.66 15.56 -6.87
C GLY A 122 -0.02 16.84 -7.29
N TYR A 123 0.17 17.15 -8.56
CA TYR A 123 -0.50 18.24 -9.25
C TYR A 123 -1.13 17.73 -10.53
N LEU A 124 -2.42 18.04 -10.70
CA LEU A 124 -3.19 17.70 -11.89
C LEU A 124 -3.56 18.96 -12.64
N HIS A 125 -3.32 18.97 -13.94
CA HIS A 125 -3.74 20.03 -14.84
C HIS A 125 -4.69 19.48 -15.91
N HIS A 126 -5.95 19.93 -15.88
CA HIS A 126 -6.96 19.58 -16.87
C HIS A 126 -6.81 20.53 -18.08
N LEU A 127 -6.21 20.03 -19.16
CA LEU A 127 -6.06 20.76 -20.42
C LEU A 127 -7.43 21.02 -21.07
N ASN A 128 -8.29 20.01 -21.04
CA ASN A 128 -9.69 20.03 -21.49
C ASN A 128 -10.45 18.92 -20.75
N PRO A 129 -11.80 18.77 -20.95
CA PRO A 129 -12.58 17.73 -20.25
C PRO A 129 -12.11 16.29 -20.48
N GLN A 130 -11.38 16.03 -21.58
CA GLN A 130 -10.91 14.70 -21.96
C GLN A 130 -9.44 14.46 -21.65
N THR A 131 -8.65 15.53 -21.41
CA THR A 131 -7.18 15.41 -21.29
C THR A 131 -6.67 16.06 -20.03
N LYS A 132 -5.88 15.32 -19.27
CA LYS A 132 -5.17 15.86 -18.10
C LYS A 132 -3.71 15.44 -18.04
N LEU A 133 -2.89 16.33 -17.51
CA LEU A 133 -1.52 16.09 -17.10
C LEU A 133 -1.48 15.83 -15.61
N ILE A 134 -0.66 14.89 -15.19
CA ILE A 134 -0.46 14.54 -13.78
C ILE A 134 1.03 14.53 -13.52
N PHE A 135 1.49 15.28 -12.53
CA PHE A 135 2.81 15.22 -11.94
C PHE A 135 2.64 14.76 -10.51
N TYR A 136 3.36 13.71 -10.13
CA TYR A 136 3.16 13.09 -8.84
C TYR A 136 4.47 12.54 -8.29
N TYR A 137 4.71 12.74 -7.00
CA TYR A 137 5.88 12.24 -6.31
C TYR A 137 5.46 11.46 -5.07
N ASP A 138 5.91 10.21 -4.97
CA ASP A 138 5.76 9.34 -3.82
C ASP A 138 7.04 9.33 -3.00
N PHE A 139 6.92 9.73 -1.74
CA PHE A 139 7.92 9.52 -0.70
C PHE A 139 7.57 8.18 -0.02
N VAL A 140 8.31 7.15 -0.39
CA VAL A 140 8.11 5.81 0.16
C VAL A 140 9.04 5.62 1.34
N THR A 141 8.57 5.08 2.44
CA THR A 141 9.36 4.77 3.63
C THR A 141 9.02 3.38 4.15
N ASN A 142 10.02 2.65 4.60
CA ASN A 142 9.85 1.35 5.24
C ASN A 142 10.25 1.38 6.72
N GLU A 143 9.66 0.50 7.51
CA GLU A 143 10.13 0.30 8.88
C GLU A 143 11.57 -0.23 8.91
N LYS A 144 12.34 0.14 9.94
CA LYS A 144 13.72 -0.30 10.13
C LYS A 144 13.74 -1.64 10.85
N THR A 145 14.46 -2.59 10.28
CA THR A 145 14.52 -3.98 10.77
C THR A 145 15.96 -4.46 10.96
N THR A 146 16.16 -5.69 11.44
CA THR A 146 17.48 -6.34 11.44
C THR A 146 17.80 -7.04 10.13
N LEU A 147 16.83 -7.10 9.21
CA LEU A 147 16.98 -7.77 7.92
C LEU A 147 17.94 -7.00 7.02
N SER A 148 18.85 -7.72 6.38
CA SER A 148 19.74 -7.11 5.38
C SER A 148 18.93 -6.46 4.26
N GLY A 149 19.26 -5.21 3.92
CA GLY A 149 18.53 -4.39 2.96
C GLY A 149 17.41 -3.52 3.57
N PHE A 150 16.97 -3.77 4.81
CA PHE A 150 15.90 -3.02 5.51
C PHE A 150 16.35 -2.44 6.85
N GLN A 151 17.66 -2.26 7.03
CA GLN A 151 18.24 -1.65 8.25
C GLN A 151 18.09 -0.12 8.26
N SER A 152 17.83 0.45 7.11
CA SER A 152 17.53 1.87 6.91
C SER A 152 16.44 1.98 5.84
N ASP A 153 15.90 3.18 5.69
CA ASP A 153 14.94 3.49 4.65
C ASP A 153 15.53 3.25 3.25
N LEU A 154 14.75 2.63 2.38
CA LEU A 154 15.13 2.36 0.99
C LEU A 154 15.09 3.67 0.18
N LYS A 155 15.90 3.74 -0.87
CA LYS A 155 15.88 4.85 -1.82
C LYS A 155 14.95 4.50 -2.99
N ASP A 156 13.66 4.40 -2.71
CA ASP A 156 12.62 3.92 -3.63
C ASP A 156 11.52 4.95 -3.91
N ASN A 157 11.80 6.23 -3.66
CA ASN A 157 10.91 7.34 -4.03
C ASN A 157 10.64 7.36 -5.54
N ILE A 158 9.39 7.67 -5.93
CA ILE A 158 8.95 7.57 -7.31
C ILE A 158 8.40 8.90 -7.81
N PHE A 159 8.95 9.40 -8.92
CA PHE A 159 8.35 10.51 -9.68
C PHE A 159 7.54 9.95 -10.85
N THR A 160 6.29 10.37 -10.97
CA THR A 160 5.39 10.00 -12.05
C THR A 160 4.97 11.23 -12.85
N CYS A 161 5.16 11.18 -14.17
CA CYS A 161 4.57 12.10 -15.13
C CYS A 161 3.64 11.32 -16.06
N ARG A 162 2.36 11.73 -16.13
CA ARG A 162 1.35 11.02 -16.92
C ARG A 162 0.49 11.99 -17.71
N ILE A 163 0.20 11.62 -18.95
CA ILE A 163 -0.88 12.20 -19.75
C ILE A 163 -2.03 11.18 -19.77
N GLN A 164 -3.22 11.61 -19.44
CA GLN A 164 -4.41 10.76 -19.48
C GLN A 164 -5.43 11.35 -20.44
N PHE A 165 -5.92 10.50 -21.36
CA PHE A 165 -7.00 10.81 -22.30
C PHE A 165 -8.24 9.98 -21.95
N ARG A 166 -9.41 10.59 -22.11
CA ARG A 166 -10.71 9.92 -22.01
C ARG A 166 -11.43 10.09 -23.34
N PHE A 167 -11.81 8.98 -23.96
CA PHE A 167 -12.59 8.91 -25.20
C PHE A 167 -14.08 8.87 -24.92
#